data_96fdc63c3d8a18c6774bd8649702fcae
#
_entry.id   96fdc63c3d8a18c6774bd8649702fcae
#
_cell.length_a   1.000
_cell.length_b   1.000
_cell.length_c   1.000
_cell.angle_alpha   90.00
_cell.angle_beta   90.00
_cell.angle_gamma   90.00
#
_symmetry.space_group_name_H-M   'P 1'
#
loop_
_entity.id
_entity.type
_entity.pdbx_description
1 polymer ?
#
loop_
_entity_poly.entity_id
_entity_poly.type
_entity_poly.pdbx_seq_one_letter_code
_entity_poly.pdbx_strand_id
1 'polypeptide(L)'
;MTPFGARLRELRAARGMTLSALAARLAVSPAYLSALEHGKRGTPSRGLVHQVCEAFDLIWDDAEALARLARLSRPRPRLDTAGLSPEQTALANRFADTLPHLPPATVAAIETLIATAHPARPRRRRG
;
A
#
# COMPACT_ATOMS: atom_id res chain seq x y z
N MET A 1 -10.21 2.95 -0.89
CA MET A 1 -9.52 1.63 -0.86
C MET A 1 -8.02 1.82 -0.91
N THR A 2 -7.29 1.06 -0.12
CA THR A 2 -5.83 1.14 -0.10
C THR A 2 -5.20 0.32 -1.23
N PRO A 3 -3.93 0.58 -1.61
CA PRO A 3 -3.23 -0.26 -2.58
C PRO A 3 -3.19 -1.74 -2.18
N PHE A 4 -2.98 -2.04 -0.90
CA PHE A 4 -3.02 -3.40 -0.38
C PHE A 4 -4.41 -4.02 -0.56
N GLY A 5 -5.47 -3.27 -0.21
CA GLY A 5 -6.85 -3.73 -0.37
C GLY A 5 -7.22 -4.00 -1.82
N ALA A 6 -6.80 -3.13 -2.74
CA ALA A 6 -7.02 -3.33 -4.17
C ALA A 6 -6.35 -4.63 -4.66
N ARG A 7 -5.12 -4.88 -4.21
CA ARG A 7 -4.41 -6.12 -4.57
C ARG A 7 -5.08 -7.36 -4.00
N LEU A 8 -5.57 -7.30 -2.76
CA LEU A 8 -6.33 -8.40 -2.18
C LEU A 8 -7.56 -8.74 -3.03
N ARG A 9 -8.28 -7.74 -3.50
CA ARG A 9 -9.44 -7.96 -4.39
C ARG A 9 -9.04 -8.65 -5.69
N GLU A 10 -7.95 -8.23 -6.30
CA GLU A 10 -7.44 -8.87 -7.52
C GLU A 10 -7.12 -10.35 -7.27
N LEU A 11 -6.43 -10.64 -6.18
CA LEU A 11 -6.05 -12.00 -5.81
C LEU A 11 -7.28 -12.86 -5.55
N ARG A 12 -8.28 -12.32 -4.84
CA ARG A 12 -9.54 -13.04 -4.60
C ARG A 12 -10.31 -13.29 -5.90
N ALA A 13 -10.43 -12.26 -6.74
CA ALA A 13 -11.15 -12.37 -8.00
C ALA A 13 -10.56 -13.44 -8.91
N ALA A 14 -9.24 -13.54 -8.97
CA ALA A 14 -8.54 -14.53 -9.78
C ALA A 14 -8.85 -15.97 -9.36
N ARG A 15 -9.27 -16.20 -8.11
CA ARG A 15 -9.63 -17.51 -7.58
C ARG A 15 -11.11 -17.67 -7.30
N GLY A 16 -11.94 -16.71 -7.66
CA GLY A 16 -13.37 -16.74 -7.35
C GLY A 16 -13.65 -16.77 -5.85
N MET A 17 -12.78 -16.18 -5.04
CA MET A 17 -12.86 -16.25 -3.58
C MET A 17 -13.60 -15.04 -3.02
N THR A 18 -14.56 -15.28 -2.12
CA THR A 18 -15.27 -14.20 -1.42
C THR A 18 -14.41 -13.58 -0.33
N LEU A 19 -14.79 -12.37 0.10
CA LEU A 19 -14.16 -11.71 1.25
C LEU A 19 -14.27 -12.60 2.50
N SER A 20 -15.43 -13.18 2.73
CA SER A 20 -15.66 -14.07 3.89
C SER A 20 -14.79 -15.31 3.86
N ALA A 21 -14.58 -15.90 2.69
CA ALA A 21 -13.71 -17.07 2.53
C ALA A 21 -12.26 -16.71 2.85
N LEU A 22 -11.78 -15.57 2.37
CA LEU A 22 -10.42 -15.10 2.67
C LEU A 22 -10.28 -14.78 4.16
N ALA A 23 -11.25 -14.09 4.75
CA ALA A 23 -11.23 -13.77 6.17
C ALA A 23 -11.12 -15.03 7.04
N ALA A 24 -11.88 -16.06 6.70
CA ALA A 24 -11.81 -17.36 7.41
C ALA A 24 -10.41 -17.96 7.28
N ARG A 25 -9.82 -17.90 6.10
CA ARG A 25 -8.48 -18.44 5.86
C ARG A 25 -7.38 -17.70 6.62
N LEU A 26 -7.56 -16.39 6.81
CA LEU A 26 -6.63 -15.55 7.55
C LEU A 26 -6.94 -15.52 9.06
N ALA A 27 -7.98 -16.22 9.50
CA ALA A 27 -8.44 -16.24 10.89
C ALA A 27 -8.78 -14.85 11.43
N VAL A 28 -9.39 -14.01 10.60
CA VAL A 28 -9.90 -12.70 10.97
C VAL A 28 -11.38 -12.59 10.62
N SER A 29 -12.07 -11.58 11.19
CA SER A 29 -13.47 -11.36 10.84
C SER A 29 -13.60 -10.72 9.45
N PRO A 30 -14.70 -10.99 8.72
CA PRO A 30 -14.96 -10.27 7.46
C PRO A 30 -15.01 -8.77 7.63
N ALA A 31 -15.59 -8.28 8.72
CA ALA A 31 -15.65 -6.85 9.01
C ALA A 31 -14.27 -6.23 9.18
N TYR A 32 -13.36 -6.92 9.88
CA TYR A 32 -11.97 -6.49 10.03
C TYR A 32 -11.27 -6.42 8.67
N LEU A 33 -11.39 -7.47 7.86
CA LEU A 33 -10.73 -7.51 6.56
C LEU A 33 -11.27 -6.43 5.62
N SER A 34 -12.58 -6.20 5.62
CA SER A 34 -13.20 -5.12 4.85
C SER A 34 -12.67 -3.75 5.28
N ALA A 35 -12.62 -3.50 6.59
CA ALA A 35 -12.11 -2.24 7.12
C ALA A 35 -10.64 -2.03 6.76
N LEU A 36 -9.84 -3.09 6.77
CA LEU A 36 -8.43 -3.04 6.38
C LEU A 36 -8.28 -2.71 4.89
N GLU A 37 -9.09 -3.32 4.03
CA GLU A 37 -9.07 -3.03 2.59
C GLU A 37 -9.36 -1.55 2.29
N HIS A 38 -10.22 -0.92 3.09
CA HIS A 38 -10.63 0.47 2.91
C HIS A 38 -9.82 1.49 3.72
N GLY A 39 -8.78 1.03 4.40
CA GLY A 39 -7.90 1.92 5.16
C GLY A 39 -8.47 2.41 6.49
N LYS A 40 -9.50 1.76 7.02
CA LYS A 40 -10.14 2.14 8.29
C LYS A 40 -9.47 1.54 9.52
N ARG A 41 -8.58 0.58 9.35
CA ARG A 41 -7.89 -0.15 10.43
C ARG A 41 -6.38 0.04 10.41
N GLY A 42 -5.89 1.01 9.68
CA GLY A 42 -4.47 1.29 9.60
C GLY A 42 -3.72 0.38 8.64
N THR A 43 -2.45 0.17 8.91
CA THR A 43 -1.54 -0.58 8.03
C THR A 43 -1.63 -2.08 8.32
N PRO A 44 -1.64 -2.95 7.29
CA PRO A 44 -1.56 -4.38 7.51
C PRO A 44 -0.28 -4.76 8.27
N SER A 45 -0.40 -5.67 9.24
CA SER A 45 0.76 -6.18 9.97
C SER A 45 1.62 -7.08 9.08
N ARG A 46 2.88 -7.24 9.45
CA ARG A 46 3.78 -8.19 8.78
C ARG A 46 3.23 -9.62 8.80
N GLY A 47 2.64 -10.01 9.94
CA GLY A 47 2.05 -11.33 10.08
C GLY A 47 0.90 -11.55 9.13
N LEU A 48 0.03 -10.56 8.97
CA LEU A 48 -1.08 -10.64 8.02
C LEU A 48 -0.59 -10.71 6.58
N VAL A 49 0.38 -9.88 6.20
CA VAL A 49 0.99 -9.91 4.87
C VAL A 49 1.56 -11.31 4.57
N HIS A 50 2.27 -11.89 5.54
CA HIS A 50 2.82 -13.24 5.41
C HIS A 50 1.72 -14.29 5.20
N GLN A 51 0.64 -14.20 5.99
CA GLN A 51 -0.51 -15.10 5.85
C GLN A 51 -1.18 -14.97 4.48
N VAL A 52 -1.28 -13.76 3.94
CA VAL A 52 -1.82 -13.55 2.58
C VAL A 52 -0.91 -14.20 1.55
N CYS A 53 0.40 -14.03 1.68
CA CYS A 53 1.35 -14.68 0.78
C CYS A 53 1.20 -16.20 0.81
N GLU A 54 1.05 -16.80 1.98
CA GLU A 54 0.82 -18.24 2.10
C GLU A 54 -0.52 -18.66 1.46
N ALA A 55 -1.58 -17.88 1.71
CA ALA A 55 -2.90 -18.19 1.19
C ALA A 55 -2.97 -18.19 -0.33
N PHE A 56 -2.18 -17.36 -1.00
CA PHE A 56 -2.18 -17.21 -2.46
C PHE A 56 -0.90 -17.72 -3.11
N ASP A 57 -0.06 -18.43 -2.37
CA ASP A 57 1.20 -18.99 -2.87
C ASP A 57 2.11 -17.93 -3.51
N LEU A 58 2.13 -16.74 -2.93
CA LEU A 58 3.01 -15.66 -3.39
C LEU A 58 4.42 -15.86 -2.82
N ILE A 59 5.41 -15.90 -3.70
CA ILE A 59 6.82 -16.10 -3.35
C ILE A 59 7.68 -15.06 -4.04
N TRP A 60 8.88 -14.84 -3.51
CA TRP A 60 9.91 -13.96 -4.11
C TRP A 60 9.35 -12.57 -4.44
N ASP A 61 9.43 -12.15 -5.70
CA ASP A 61 9.04 -10.82 -6.15
C ASP A 61 7.57 -10.48 -5.88
N ASP A 62 6.69 -11.46 -5.99
CA ASP A 62 5.26 -11.26 -5.73
C ASP A 62 5.00 -10.99 -4.24
N ALA A 63 5.71 -11.70 -3.36
CA ALA A 63 5.62 -11.46 -1.92
C ALA A 63 6.21 -10.09 -1.56
N GLU A 64 7.34 -9.71 -2.14
CA GLU A 64 7.93 -8.39 -1.96
C GLU A 64 7.02 -7.27 -2.45
N ALA A 65 6.39 -7.47 -3.61
CA ALA A 65 5.45 -6.50 -4.16
C ALA A 65 4.28 -6.28 -3.22
N LEU A 66 3.72 -7.35 -2.64
CA LEU A 66 2.62 -7.23 -1.69
C LEU A 66 3.06 -6.50 -0.42
N ALA A 67 4.24 -6.80 0.10
CA ALA A 67 4.79 -6.12 1.28
C ALA A 67 4.99 -4.63 1.02
N ARG A 68 5.41 -4.26 -0.18
CA ARG A 68 5.56 -2.86 -0.60
C ARG A 68 4.21 -2.15 -0.63
N LEU A 69 3.18 -2.79 -1.19
CA LEU A 69 1.83 -2.24 -1.21
C LEU A 69 1.29 -2.03 0.21
N ALA A 70 1.58 -2.95 1.12
CA ALA A 70 1.19 -2.80 2.52
C ALA A 70 1.83 -1.54 3.14
N ARG A 71 3.11 -1.29 2.86
CA ARG A 71 3.78 -0.06 3.34
C ARG A 71 3.17 1.21 2.74
N LEU A 72 2.69 1.14 1.51
CA LEU A 72 2.06 2.27 0.82
C LEU A 72 0.57 2.43 1.19
N SER A 73 0.06 1.64 2.11
CA SER A 73 -1.36 1.62 2.47
C SER A 73 -1.66 2.31 3.79
N ARG A 74 -0.74 3.10 4.32
CA ARG A 74 -1.00 3.92 5.51
C ARG A 74 -2.04 4.98 5.19
N PRO A 75 -3.20 4.97 5.87
CA PRO A 75 -4.23 5.97 5.58
C PRO A 75 -3.85 7.38 6.07
N ARG A 76 -2.91 7.48 7.00
CA ARG A 76 -2.43 8.76 7.55
C ARG A 76 -0.91 8.81 7.51
N PRO A 77 -0.33 8.96 6.31
CA PRO A 77 1.12 9.07 6.19
C PRO A 77 1.61 10.36 6.85
N ARG A 78 2.79 10.31 7.45
CA ARG A 78 3.43 11.47 8.08
C ARG A 78 4.56 11.97 7.19
N LEU A 79 4.60 13.28 6.99
CA LEU A 79 5.68 13.96 6.28
C LEU A 79 6.41 14.86 7.28
N ASP A 80 7.63 14.46 7.65
CA ASP A 80 8.48 15.26 8.51
C ASP A 80 9.41 16.11 7.63
N THR A 81 9.23 17.41 7.66
CA THR A 81 10.02 18.36 6.87
C THR A 81 11.08 19.08 7.70
N ALA A 82 11.26 18.69 8.96
CA ALA A 82 12.33 19.27 9.78
C ALA A 82 13.69 18.99 9.14
N GLY A 83 14.49 20.03 8.97
CA GLY A 83 15.80 19.91 8.32
C GLY A 83 15.78 19.87 6.79
N LEU A 84 14.61 19.90 6.16
CA LEU A 84 14.48 19.98 4.72
C LEU A 84 14.45 21.45 4.25
N SER A 85 14.53 21.65 2.93
CA SER A 85 14.52 22.99 2.35
C SER A 85 13.16 23.67 2.51
N PRO A 86 13.11 25.03 2.42
CA PRO A 86 11.84 25.74 2.38
C PRO A 86 10.92 25.26 1.25
N GLU A 87 11.49 24.94 0.10
CA GLU A 87 10.73 24.45 -1.06
C GLU A 87 10.12 23.08 -0.78
N GLN A 88 10.86 22.18 -0.14
CA GLN A 88 10.36 20.86 0.24
C GLN A 88 9.24 20.98 1.28
N THR A 89 9.41 21.83 2.27
CA THR A 89 8.38 22.06 3.29
C THR A 89 7.10 22.61 2.67
N ALA A 90 7.24 23.62 1.79
CA ALA A 90 6.09 24.21 1.10
C ALA A 90 5.38 23.18 0.21
N LEU A 91 6.15 22.36 -0.51
CA LEU A 91 5.60 21.30 -1.37
C LEU A 91 4.79 20.29 -0.57
N ALA A 92 5.32 19.82 0.57
CA ALA A 92 4.63 18.86 1.43
C ALA A 92 3.28 19.42 1.91
N ASN A 93 3.24 20.69 2.34
CA ASN A 93 2.01 21.31 2.82
C ASN A 93 1.01 21.52 1.68
N ARG A 94 1.47 21.98 0.53
CA ARG A 94 0.60 22.15 -0.66
C ARG A 94 0.02 20.82 -1.11
N PHE A 95 0.84 19.78 -1.10
CA PHE A 95 0.41 18.43 -1.47
C PHE A 95 -0.68 17.91 -0.53
N ALA A 96 -0.50 18.10 0.79
CA ALA A 96 -1.50 17.70 1.78
C ALA A 96 -2.84 18.39 1.53
N ASP A 97 -2.82 19.68 1.18
CA ASP A 97 -4.04 20.45 0.93
C ASP A 97 -4.74 20.08 -0.38
N THR A 98 -3.98 19.69 -1.40
CA THR A 98 -4.52 19.50 -2.76
C THR A 98 -4.76 18.05 -3.14
N LEU A 99 -4.13 17.09 -2.45
CA LEU A 99 -4.20 15.68 -2.82
C LEU A 99 -5.62 15.16 -3.05
N PRO A 100 -6.63 15.46 -2.20
CA PRO A 100 -7.98 14.98 -2.41
C PRO A 100 -8.64 15.50 -3.69
N HIS A 101 -8.11 16.56 -4.27
CA HIS A 101 -8.67 17.23 -5.45
C HIS A 101 -7.88 16.98 -6.73
N LEU A 102 -6.79 16.20 -6.67
CA LEU A 102 -5.96 15.93 -7.84
C LEU A 102 -6.63 14.92 -8.78
N PRO A 103 -6.73 15.22 -10.09
CA PRO A 103 -7.23 14.26 -11.06
C PRO A 103 -6.33 13.03 -11.18
N PRO A 104 -6.86 11.87 -11.60
CA PRO A 104 -6.04 10.66 -11.76
C PRO A 104 -4.84 10.84 -12.68
N ALA A 105 -4.96 11.60 -13.76
CA ALA A 105 -3.85 11.87 -14.67
C ALA A 105 -2.73 12.63 -13.98
N THR A 106 -3.07 13.59 -13.12
CA THR A 106 -2.07 14.36 -12.34
C THR A 106 -1.38 13.46 -11.31
N VAL A 107 -2.15 12.60 -10.63
CA VAL A 107 -1.57 11.64 -9.67
C VAL A 107 -0.57 10.73 -10.38
N ALA A 108 -0.91 10.19 -11.55
CA ALA A 108 -0.02 9.35 -12.34
C ALA A 108 1.24 10.10 -12.78
N ALA A 109 1.12 11.37 -13.18
CA ALA A 109 2.26 12.20 -13.58
C ALA A 109 3.22 12.46 -12.41
N ILE A 110 2.68 12.73 -11.23
CA ILE A 110 3.49 12.92 -10.01
C ILE A 110 4.23 11.63 -9.66
N GLU A 111 3.53 10.48 -9.71
CA GLU A 111 4.16 9.18 -9.48
C GLU A 111 5.33 8.94 -10.43
N THR A 112 5.16 9.25 -11.71
CA THR A 112 6.22 9.10 -12.72
C THR A 112 7.42 10.01 -12.41
N LEU A 113 7.17 11.25 -12.02
CA LEU A 113 8.24 12.19 -11.66
C LEU A 113 9.05 11.69 -10.47
N ILE A 114 8.37 11.19 -9.44
CA ILE A 114 9.03 10.63 -8.25
C ILE A 114 9.83 9.39 -8.60
N ALA A 115 9.24 8.46 -9.36
CA ALA A 115 9.91 7.23 -9.75
C ALA A 115 11.15 7.49 -10.60
N THR A 116 11.12 8.51 -11.47
CA THR A 116 12.25 8.91 -12.30
C THR A 116 13.36 9.55 -11.48
N ALA A 117 13.00 10.45 -10.55
CA ALA A 117 13.97 11.15 -9.71
C ALA A 117 14.56 10.26 -8.62
N HIS A 118 13.80 9.30 -8.12
CA HIS A 118 14.20 8.41 -7.04
C HIS A 118 13.78 6.98 -7.33
N PRO A 119 14.49 6.27 -8.23
CA PRO A 119 14.15 4.90 -8.56
C PRO A 119 14.20 3.99 -7.33
N ALA A 120 13.29 3.02 -7.29
CA ALA A 120 13.30 2.01 -6.22
C ALA A 120 14.64 1.30 -6.21
N ARG A 121 15.33 1.30 -5.07
CA ARG A 121 16.59 0.60 -4.94
C ARG A 121 16.36 -0.90 -4.86
N PRO A 122 17.15 -1.70 -5.59
CA PRO A 122 17.13 -3.14 -5.38
C PRO A 122 17.45 -3.44 -3.92
N ARG A 123 16.77 -4.43 -3.36
CA ARG A 123 17.02 -4.84 -1.99
C ARG A 123 18.47 -5.30 -1.89
N ARG A 124 19.23 -4.65 -0.98
CA ARG A 124 20.59 -5.08 -0.76
C ARG A 124 20.58 -6.48 -0.17
N ARG A 125 21.24 -7.41 -0.86
CA ARG A 125 21.58 -8.68 -0.24
C ARG A 125 22.55 -8.39 0.89
N ARG A 126 22.21 -8.81 2.09
CA ARG A 126 23.18 -8.87 3.16
C ARG A 126 24.14 -10.01 2.81
N GLY A 127 25.32 -9.61 2.43
CA GLY A 127 26.40 -10.57 2.25
C GLY A 127 26.80 -11.16 3.58
#